data_8673b6b42668493cbf3f94f6488e61b8
#
_entry.id   8673b6b42668493cbf3f94f6488e61b8
#
_cell.length_a   1.000
_cell.length_b   1.000
_cell.length_c   1.000
_cell.angle_alpha   90.00
_cell.angle_beta   90.00
_cell.angle_gamma   90.00
#
_symmetry.space_group_name_H-M   'P 1'
#
loop_
_entity.id
_entity.type
_entity.pdbx_description
1 polymer ?
#
loop_
_entity_poly.entity_id
_entity_poly.type
_entity_poly.pdbx_seq_one_letter_code
_entity_poly.pdbx_strand_id
1 'polypeptide(L)'
;MTNKAIIKTDNAPEAIGTYSQAIKVNNTVYLSGQIPINPETMKLIETDIENQICQVLENLNAVCHAAGGDLNCLVKLNVFLKNLDNFAIVNKVMERYFTKPYPARAAIGVAALPLDAAVEMDGVMVI
;
A
#
# COMPACT_ATOMS: atom_id res chain seq x y z
N MET A 1 13.49 -24.19 8.09
CA MET A 1 13.50 -22.85 8.68
C MET A 1 13.40 -21.80 7.61
N THR A 2 12.50 -20.86 7.76
CA THR A 2 12.41 -19.73 6.84
C THR A 2 13.31 -18.59 7.32
N ASN A 3 13.83 -17.78 6.38
CA ASN A 3 14.56 -16.56 6.73
C ASN A 3 13.62 -15.34 6.72
N LYS A 4 12.41 -15.57 7.23
CA LYS A 4 11.33 -14.58 7.28
C LYS A 4 11.68 -13.47 8.27
N ALA A 5 11.82 -12.23 7.78
CA ALA A 5 12.13 -11.07 8.60
C ALA A 5 10.94 -10.11 8.64
N ILE A 6 10.63 -9.62 9.83
CA ILE A 6 9.55 -8.65 10.03
C ILE A 6 10.06 -7.26 9.65
N ILE A 7 9.25 -6.54 8.86
CA ILE A 7 9.45 -5.11 8.58
C ILE A 7 8.44 -4.34 9.41
N LYS A 8 8.91 -3.33 10.13
CA LYS A 8 8.08 -2.50 10.98
C LYS A 8 8.57 -1.05 10.95
N THR A 9 7.65 -0.11 10.89
CA THR A 9 7.96 1.32 10.95
C THR A 9 6.83 2.09 11.60
N ASP A 10 7.18 3.15 12.32
CA ASP A 10 6.20 4.08 12.90
C ASP A 10 5.72 5.11 11.87
N ASN A 11 6.32 5.15 10.69
CA ASN A 11 5.95 6.08 9.61
C ASN A 11 4.79 5.56 8.76
N ALA A 12 4.29 4.37 9.06
CA ALA A 12 3.08 3.79 8.47
C ALA A 12 2.15 3.35 9.60
N PRO A 13 0.85 3.15 9.33
CA PRO A 13 -0.09 2.68 10.34
C PRO A 13 0.39 1.41 11.02
N GLU A 14 0.28 1.37 12.34
CA GLU A 14 0.64 0.20 13.14
C GLU A 14 -0.20 -1.01 12.73
N ALA A 15 0.42 -2.18 12.67
CA ALA A 15 -0.30 -3.42 12.41
C ALA A 15 -1.08 -3.82 13.67
N ILE A 16 -2.40 -3.68 13.61
CA ILE A 16 -3.29 -4.06 14.70
C ILE A 16 -3.93 -5.37 14.32
N GLY A 17 -3.52 -6.45 15.01
CA GLY A 17 -4.03 -7.80 14.74
C GLY A 17 -2.90 -8.78 14.43
N THR A 18 -3.28 -9.88 13.79
CA THR A 18 -2.39 -11.02 13.59
C THR A 18 -1.67 -10.94 12.24
N TYR A 19 -0.98 -9.82 11.99
CA TYR A 19 -0.21 -9.62 10.77
C TYR A 19 0.94 -8.64 11.01
N SER A 20 1.89 -8.61 10.06
CA SER A 20 3.00 -7.67 10.04
C SER A 20 2.77 -6.64 8.94
N GLN A 21 3.35 -5.46 9.06
CA GLN A 21 3.28 -4.45 7.98
C GLN A 21 3.89 -4.99 6.68
N ALA A 22 4.98 -5.73 6.78
CA ALA A 22 5.57 -6.44 5.66
C ALA A 22 6.47 -7.57 6.17
N ILE A 23 6.72 -8.52 5.29
CA ILE A 23 7.62 -9.65 5.55
C ILE A 23 8.63 -9.72 4.42
N LYS A 24 9.91 -9.81 4.78
CA LYS A 24 11.00 -9.98 3.81
C LYS A 24 11.52 -11.41 3.85
N VAL A 25 11.63 -12.01 2.67
CA VAL A 25 12.25 -13.32 2.47
C VAL A 25 13.27 -13.17 1.34
N ASN A 26 14.54 -13.39 1.65
CA ASN A 26 15.63 -13.10 0.70
C ASN A 26 15.53 -11.64 0.22
N ASN A 27 15.39 -11.42 -1.08
CA ASN A 27 15.25 -10.08 -1.68
C ASN A 27 13.80 -9.67 -1.94
N THR A 28 12.83 -10.51 -1.54
CA THR A 28 11.41 -10.25 -1.80
C THR A 28 10.73 -9.76 -0.53
N VAL A 29 9.96 -8.69 -0.65
CA VAL A 29 9.19 -8.10 0.46
C VAL A 29 7.71 -8.14 0.09
N TYR A 30 6.93 -8.77 0.94
CA TYR A 30 5.48 -8.89 0.81
C TYR A 30 4.85 -7.85 1.73
N LEU A 31 4.17 -6.87 1.14
CA LEU A 31 3.56 -5.77 1.88
C LEU A 31 2.09 -6.06 2.15
N SER A 32 1.69 -5.90 3.40
CA SER A 32 0.28 -5.98 3.80
C SER A 32 -0.52 -4.82 3.18
N GLY A 33 -1.82 -5.02 3.05
CA GLY A 33 -2.73 -4.00 2.54
C GLY A 33 -2.72 -2.74 3.40
N GLN A 34 -2.73 -1.59 2.73
CA GLN A 34 -2.85 -0.29 3.38
C GLN A 34 -4.14 0.37 2.94
N ILE A 35 -4.91 0.85 3.91
CA ILE A 35 -6.05 1.75 3.71
C ILE A 35 -5.60 3.17 4.08
N PRO A 36 -6.35 4.22 3.74
CA PRO A 36 -5.87 5.60 3.92
C PRO A 36 -5.95 6.07 5.37
N ILE A 37 -5.21 5.41 6.25
CA ILE A 37 -5.08 5.77 7.66
C ILE A 37 -3.88 6.71 7.83
N ASN A 38 -4.08 7.80 8.57
CA ASN A 38 -2.97 8.66 8.99
C ASN A 38 -2.20 7.93 10.10
N PRO A 39 -0.90 7.67 9.92
CA PRO A 39 -0.14 6.89 10.90
C PRO A 39 0.03 7.58 12.26
N GLU A 40 -0.09 8.90 12.33
CA GLU A 40 0.01 9.64 13.59
C GLU A 40 -1.27 9.54 14.43
N THR A 41 -2.42 9.64 13.79
CA THR A 41 -3.72 9.61 14.49
C THR A 41 -4.33 8.22 14.55
N MET A 42 -3.88 7.31 13.68
CA MET A 42 -4.45 5.97 13.50
C MET A 42 -5.91 6.01 13.07
N LYS A 43 -6.33 7.08 12.40
CA LYS A 43 -7.69 7.25 11.88
C LYS A 43 -7.68 7.36 10.36
N LEU A 44 -8.76 6.83 9.76
CA LEU A 44 -8.99 7.00 8.33
C LEU A 44 -9.11 8.50 8.02
N ILE A 45 -8.41 8.96 6.97
CA ILE A 45 -8.54 10.36 6.56
C ILE A 45 -9.89 10.54 5.86
N GLU A 46 -10.57 11.63 6.20
CA GLU A 46 -11.87 11.97 5.61
C GLU A 46 -11.67 13.08 4.58
N THR A 47 -11.35 12.69 3.36
CA THR A 47 -11.05 13.61 2.27
C THR A 47 -11.48 13.00 0.95
N ASP A 48 -11.19 13.66 -0.17
CA ASP A 48 -11.51 13.14 -1.50
C ASP A 48 -10.71 11.88 -1.83
N ILE A 49 -11.16 11.16 -2.85
CA ILE A 49 -10.54 9.89 -3.23
C ILE A 49 -9.10 10.06 -3.69
N GLU A 50 -8.77 11.16 -4.35
CA GLU A 50 -7.40 11.42 -4.80
C GLU A 50 -6.44 11.47 -3.62
N ASN A 51 -6.77 12.21 -2.56
CA ASN A 51 -5.96 12.31 -1.36
C ASN A 51 -5.92 11.00 -0.58
N GLN A 52 -7.01 10.23 -0.60
CA GLN A 52 -7.03 8.90 0.02
C GLN A 52 -6.05 7.97 -0.69
N ILE A 53 -6.01 7.97 -2.01
CA ILE A 53 -5.06 7.16 -2.78
C ILE A 53 -3.62 7.60 -2.46
N CYS A 54 -3.38 8.91 -2.38
CA CYS A 54 -2.07 9.43 -2.00
C CYS A 54 -1.65 8.92 -0.61
N GLN A 55 -2.55 8.94 0.37
CA GLN A 55 -2.24 8.46 1.71
C GLN A 55 -1.88 6.97 1.71
N VAL A 56 -2.61 6.16 0.95
CA VAL A 56 -2.30 4.73 0.81
C VAL A 56 -0.89 4.54 0.25
N LEU A 57 -0.53 5.28 -0.80
CA LEU A 57 0.79 5.18 -1.42
C LEU A 57 1.89 5.70 -0.49
N GLU A 58 1.64 6.76 0.26
CA GLU A 58 2.57 7.25 1.28
C GLU A 58 2.82 6.19 2.36
N ASN A 59 1.75 5.51 2.81
CA ASN A 59 1.87 4.43 3.79
C ASN A 59 2.69 3.27 3.24
N LEU A 60 2.40 2.83 2.02
CA LEU A 60 3.18 1.77 1.36
C LEU A 60 4.65 2.17 1.20
N ASN A 61 4.90 3.42 0.79
CA ASN A 61 6.26 3.91 0.60
C ASN A 61 7.06 3.91 1.90
N ALA A 62 6.42 4.27 3.01
CA ALA A 62 7.07 4.23 4.32
C ALA A 62 7.50 2.80 4.69
N VAL A 63 6.65 1.81 4.40
CA VAL A 63 7.00 0.41 4.64
C VAL A 63 8.11 -0.04 3.69
N CYS A 64 8.06 0.37 2.42
CA CYS A 64 9.12 0.08 1.44
C CYS A 64 10.47 0.64 1.92
N HIS A 65 10.50 1.88 2.42
CA HIS A 65 11.72 2.48 2.96
C HIS A 65 12.26 1.70 4.15
N ALA A 66 11.38 1.26 5.05
CA ALA A 66 11.80 0.44 6.20
C ALA A 66 12.43 -0.89 5.75
N ALA A 67 12.04 -1.39 4.59
CA ALA A 67 12.58 -2.63 4.02
C ALA A 67 13.83 -2.41 3.17
N GLY A 68 14.24 -1.15 2.95
CA GLY A 68 15.46 -0.82 2.21
C GLY A 68 15.25 -0.45 0.75
N GLY A 69 14.02 -0.11 0.36
CA GLY A 69 13.69 0.30 -1.00
C GLY A 69 12.73 1.48 -1.04
N ASP A 70 11.98 1.60 -2.10
CA ASP A 70 10.93 2.61 -2.27
C ASP A 70 9.83 2.06 -3.19
N LEU A 71 8.82 2.88 -3.49
CA LEU A 71 7.70 2.46 -4.35
C LEU A 71 8.16 1.96 -5.72
N ASN A 72 9.26 2.48 -6.25
CA ASN A 72 9.77 2.05 -7.56
C ASN A 72 10.40 0.66 -7.53
N CYS A 73 10.58 0.09 -6.34
CA CYS A 73 11.00 -1.31 -6.19
C CYS A 73 9.83 -2.29 -6.23
N LEU A 74 8.58 -1.79 -6.24
CA LEU A 74 7.41 -2.65 -6.35
C LEU A 74 7.37 -3.31 -7.73
N VAL A 75 7.18 -4.63 -7.73
CA VAL A 75 7.03 -5.43 -8.95
C VAL A 75 5.58 -5.82 -9.18
N LYS A 76 4.76 -5.78 -8.14
CA LYS A 76 3.32 -6.06 -8.19
C LYS A 76 2.59 -5.14 -7.25
N LEU A 77 1.49 -4.54 -7.74
CA LEU A 77 0.58 -3.72 -6.94
C LEU A 77 -0.84 -4.20 -7.17
N ASN A 78 -1.55 -4.50 -6.09
CA ASN A 78 -2.98 -4.83 -6.14
C ASN A 78 -3.76 -3.64 -5.60
N VAL A 79 -4.78 -3.22 -6.35
CA VAL A 79 -5.63 -2.06 -6.01
C VAL A 79 -7.05 -2.55 -5.81
N PHE A 80 -7.64 -2.25 -4.65
CA PHE A 80 -9.01 -2.62 -4.30
C PHE A 80 -9.81 -1.33 -4.11
N LEU A 81 -10.91 -1.19 -4.87
CA LEU A 81 -11.75 0.01 -4.85
C LEU A 81 -13.18 -0.37 -4.50
N LYS A 82 -13.82 0.38 -3.61
CA LYS A 82 -15.27 0.23 -3.37
C LYS A 82 -16.06 0.67 -4.61
N ASN A 83 -15.57 1.71 -5.28
CA ASN A 83 -16.17 2.23 -6.51
C ASN A 83 -15.13 2.18 -7.64
N LEU A 84 -15.33 1.27 -8.58
CA LEU A 84 -14.39 1.07 -9.69
C LEU A 84 -14.34 2.28 -10.64
N ASP A 85 -15.32 3.18 -10.58
CA ASP A 85 -15.28 4.44 -11.34
C ASP A 85 -14.10 5.32 -10.94
N ASN A 86 -13.50 5.09 -9.77
CA ASN A 86 -12.29 5.81 -9.32
C ASN A 86 -11.00 5.29 -9.94
N PHE A 87 -11.07 4.31 -10.83
CA PHE A 87 -9.89 3.71 -11.45
C PHE A 87 -9.03 4.74 -12.20
N ALA A 88 -9.67 5.69 -12.91
CA ALA A 88 -8.94 6.74 -13.64
C ALA A 88 -8.13 7.64 -12.69
N ILE A 89 -8.64 7.88 -11.49
CA ILE A 89 -7.94 8.68 -10.47
C ILE A 89 -6.72 7.91 -9.96
N VAL A 90 -6.83 6.59 -9.80
CA VAL A 90 -5.68 5.74 -9.43
C VAL A 90 -4.55 5.90 -10.44
N ASN A 91 -4.86 5.82 -11.74
CA ASN A 91 -3.86 6.01 -12.80
C ASN A 91 -3.18 7.37 -12.70
N LYS A 92 -3.97 8.43 -12.51
CA LYS A 92 -3.46 9.79 -12.40
C LYS A 92 -2.50 9.94 -11.21
N VAL A 93 -2.87 9.41 -10.05
CA VAL A 93 -2.03 9.49 -8.85
C VAL A 93 -0.77 8.64 -9.03
N MET A 94 -0.89 7.44 -9.59
CA MET A 94 0.26 6.55 -9.81
C MET A 94 1.31 7.21 -10.73
N GLU A 95 0.90 8.00 -11.71
CA GLU A 95 1.85 8.73 -12.56
C GLU A 95 2.75 9.67 -11.77
N ARG A 96 2.27 10.18 -10.63
CA ARG A 96 3.06 11.08 -9.77
C ARG A 96 4.00 10.32 -8.83
N TYR A 97 3.65 9.10 -8.46
CA TYR A 97 4.39 8.32 -7.46
C TYR A 97 5.36 7.30 -8.06
N PHE A 98 5.13 6.88 -9.30
CA PHE A 98 5.93 5.84 -9.93
C PHE A 98 6.61 6.36 -11.18
N THR A 99 7.79 5.80 -11.47
CA THR A 99 8.48 5.97 -12.75
C THR A 99 8.46 4.65 -13.50
N LYS A 100 8.55 4.72 -14.84
CA LYS A 100 8.63 3.50 -15.66
C LYS A 100 9.94 2.75 -15.37
N PRO A 101 9.94 1.41 -15.37
CA PRO A 101 8.79 0.54 -15.64
C PRO A 101 7.82 0.50 -14.46
N TYR A 102 6.52 0.59 -14.74
CA TYR A 102 5.49 0.48 -13.71
C TYR A 102 5.41 -0.94 -13.17
N PRO A 103 4.96 -1.15 -11.92
CA PRO A 103 4.72 -2.51 -11.42
C PRO A 103 3.61 -3.20 -12.21
N ALA A 104 3.64 -4.53 -12.25
CA ALA A 104 2.47 -5.29 -12.68
C ALA A 104 1.31 -4.97 -11.74
N ARG A 105 0.08 -4.89 -12.24
CA ARG A 105 -1.04 -4.41 -11.43
C ARG A 105 -2.33 -5.16 -11.72
N ALA A 106 -3.14 -5.37 -10.67
CA ALA A 106 -4.55 -5.68 -10.78
C ALA A 106 -5.32 -4.58 -10.05
N ALA A 107 -6.45 -4.15 -10.61
CA ALA A 107 -7.36 -3.21 -9.96
C ALA A 107 -8.76 -3.79 -10.06
N ILE A 108 -9.38 -4.02 -8.90
CA ILE A 108 -10.70 -4.66 -8.81
C ILE A 108 -11.63 -3.87 -7.91
N GLY A 109 -12.93 -3.95 -8.23
CA GLY A 109 -13.99 -3.46 -7.36
C GLY A 109 -14.31 -4.51 -6.29
N VAL A 110 -14.52 -4.08 -5.05
CA VAL A 110 -14.84 -4.95 -3.93
C VAL A 110 -16.12 -4.51 -3.23
N ALA A 111 -16.77 -5.44 -2.55
CA ALA A 111 -18.03 -5.15 -1.84
C ALA A 111 -17.81 -4.28 -0.61
N ALA A 112 -16.69 -4.45 0.10
CA ALA A 112 -16.38 -3.72 1.33
C ALA A 112 -14.89 -3.70 1.58
N LEU A 113 -14.43 -2.73 2.36
CA LEU A 113 -13.06 -2.63 2.85
C LEU A 113 -13.07 -2.31 4.34
N PRO A 114 -11.97 -2.61 5.06
CA PRO A 114 -11.90 -2.30 6.49
C PRO A 114 -12.16 -0.82 6.75
N LEU A 115 -12.86 -0.53 7.85
CA LEU A 115 -13.23 0.83 8.29
C LEU A 115 -14.01 1.61 7.21
N ASP A 116 -14.68 0.90 6.30
CA ASP A 116 -15.39 1.51 5.17
C ASP A 116 -14.49 2.37 4.29
N ALA A 117 -13.22 2.00 4.16
CA ALA A 117 -12.28 2.70 3.30
C ALA A 117 -12.72 2.62 1.85
N ALA A 118 -12.39 3.66 1.07
CA ALA A 118 -12.72 3.71 -0.35
C ALA A 118 -11.68 2.99 -1.22
N VAL A 119 -10.46 2.79 -0.70
CA VAL A 119 -9.35 2.20 -1.42
C VAL A 119 -8.43 1.44 -0.48
N GLU A 120 -7.87 0.35 -0.97
CA GLU A 120 -6.81 -0.42 -0.31
C GLU A 120 -5.81 -0.87 -1.36
N MET A 121 -4.53 -0.92 -1.01
CA MET A 121 -3.50 -1.47 -1.89
C MET A 121 -2.54 -2.32 -1.09
N ASP A 122 -2.09 -3.41 -1.73
CA ASP A 122 -0.97 -4.22 -1.25
C ASP A 122 0.01 -4.47 -2.39
N GLY A 123 1.12 -5.07 -2.11
CA GLY A 123 2.10 -5.29 -3.16
C GLY A 123 3.24 -6.20 -2.79
N VAL A 124 4.10 -6.40 -3.78
CA VAL A 124 5.35 -7.18 -3.65
C VAL A 124 6.49 -6.32 -4.17
N MET A 125 7.54 -6.23 -3.37
CA MET A 125 8.75 -5.47 -3.69
C MET A 125 9.94 -6.42 -3.80
N VAL A 126 10.87 -6.12 -4.69
CA VAL A 126 12.16 -6.84 -4.80
C VAL A 126 13.28 -5.82 -4.72
N ILE A 127 14.26 -6.11 -3.87
CA ILE A 127 15.43 -5.24 -3.64
C ILE A 127 16.74 -5.99 -3.79
#